data_f3e75efcb4f5faba786f339ea5117d12
#
_entry.id   f3e75efcb4f5faba786f339ea5117d12
#
_cell.length_a   1.000
_cell.length_b   1.000
_cell.length_c   1.000
_cell.angle_alpha   90.00
_cell.angle_beta   90.00
_cell.angle_gamma   90.00
#
_symmetry.space_group_name_H-M   'P 1'
#
loop_
_entity.id
_entity.type
_entity.pdbx_description
1 polymer ?
#
loop_
_entity_poly.entity_id
_entity_poly.type
_entity_poly.pdbx_seq_one_letter_code
_entity_poly.pdbx_strand_id
1 'polypeptide(L)'
;MPAPTGAPVVAVVEDDASARRALGRLLMAGGFEPALFESAEAYLEAAPAPACVVLDVRLPGMSGIELQQRLRDGGRMPPIIVTTASHEASIRERAEQNGCAGFFWKPVDAGALIATITSLASP
;
A
#
# COMPACT_ATOMS: atom_id res chain seq x y z
N MET A 1 20.84 0.15 3.21
CA MET A 1 21.27 1.10 2.16
C MET A 1 20.08 1.95 1.73
N PRO A 2 20.24 3.26 1.70
CA PRO A 2 19.14 4.11 1.25
C PRO A 2 18.84 3.91 -0.24
N ALA A 3 17.60 4.20 -0.64
CA ALA A 3 17.21 4.15 -2.03
C ALA A 3 17.98 5.19 -2.86
N PRO A 4 18.18 4.96 -4.16
CA PRO A 4 18.81 5.95 -5.01
C PRO A 4 18.04 7.28 -5.03
N THR A 5 18.74 8.38 -5.21
CA THR A 5 18.10 9.68 -5.39
C THR A 5 17.16 9.63 -6.60
N GLY A 6 15.93 10.09 -6.41
CA GLY A 6 14.91 10.06 -7.45
C GLY A 6 14.13 8.74 -7.55
N ALA A 7 14.38 7.79 -6.65
CA ALA A 7 13.60 6.55 -6.62
C ALA A 7 12.13 6.86 -6.33
N PRO A 8 11.19 6.15 -7.00
CA PRO A 8 9.77 6.34 -6.71
C PRO A 8 9.45 5.99 -5.25
N VAL A 9 8.63 6.81 -4.62
CA VAL A 9 8.19 6.56 -3.25
C VAL A 9 7.01 5.62 -3.26
N VAL A 10 7.11 4.53 -2.48
CA VAL A 10 6.00 3.60 -2.28
C VAL A 10 5.62 3.64 -0.81
N ALA A 11 4.39 4.04 -0.52
CA ALA A 11 3.88 4.08 0.83
C ALA A 11 3.41 2.70 1.26
N VAL A 12 3.65 2.36 2.52
CA VAL A 12 3.17 1.11 3.13
C VAL A 12 2.34 1.48 4.35
N VAL A 13 1.09 1.04 4.39
CA VAL A 13 0.21 1.23 5.54
C VAL A 13 -0.06 -0.15 6.15
N GLU A 14 0.60 -0.46 7.25
CA GLU A 14 0.61 -1.77 7.89
C GLU A 14 0.86 -1.59 9.39
N ASP A 15 -0.02 -2.11 10.23
CA ASP A 15 0.12 -1.94 11.69
C ASP A 15 1.12 -2.89 12.33
N ASP A 16 1.36 -4.07 11.76
CA ASP A 16 2.36 -5.00 12.28
C ASP A 16 3.76 -4.50 11.96
N ALA A 17 4.55 -4.21 13.01
CA ALA A 17 5.87 -3.64 12.85
C ALA A 17 6.83 -4.55 12.06
N SER A 18 6.76 -5.86 12.28
CA SER A 18 7.62 -6.83 11.57
C SER A 18 7.29 -6.88 10.09
N ALA A 19 5.99 -6.95 9.76
CA ALA A 19 5.53 -6.95 8.37
C ALA A 19 5.88 -5.63 7.67
N ARG A 20 5.69 -4.51 8.37
CA ARG A 20 6.01 -3.19 7.83
C ARG A 20 7.49 -3.07 7.50
N ARG A 21 8.38 -3.50 8.41
CA ARG A 21 9.83 -3.47 8.17
C ARG A 21 10.25 -4.41 7.04
N ALA A 22 9.64 -5.58 6.96
CA ALA A 22 9.96 -6.54 5.89
C ALA A 22 9.57 -5.96 4.52
N LEU A 23 8.41 -5.33 4.42
CA LEU A 23 7.98 -4.67 3.19
C LEU A 23 8.92 -3.52 2.83
N GLY A 24 9.35 -2.73 3.83
CA GLY A 24 10.30 -1.64 3.60
C GLY A 24 11.61 -2.15 2.99
N ARG A 25 12.15 -3.23 3.53
CA ARG A 25 13.38 -3.84 3.00
C ARG A 25 13.19 -4.38 1.59
N LEU A 26 12.06 -5.01 1.34
CA LEU A 26 11.71 -5.54 0.02
C LEU A 26 11.63 -4.42 -1.02
N LEU A 27 11.01 -3.31 -0.68
CA LEU A 27 10.88 -2.17 -1.57
C LEU A 27 12.25 -1.55 -1.88
N MET A 28 13.10 -1.39 -0.88
CA MET A 28 14.46 -0.88 -1.10
C MET A 28 15.25 -1.79 -2.03
N ALA A 29 15.16 -3.10 -1.83
CA ALA A 29 15.82 -4.07 -2.71
C ALA A 29 15.31 -3.98 -4.14
N GLY A 30 14.04 -3.60 -4.32
CA GLY A 30 13.43 -3.43 -5.64
C GLY A 30 13.70 -2.07 -6.29
N GLY A 31 14.43 -1.18 -5.63
CA GLY A 31 14.78 0.13 -6.17
C GLY A 31 13.79 1.25 -5.83
N PHE A 32 12.94 1.05 -4.82
CA PHE A 32 11.96 2.03 -4.39
C PHE A 32 12.34 2.65 -3.05
N GLU A 33 11.82 3.85 -2.80
CA GLU A 33 11.95 4.50 -1.50
C GLU A 33 10.70 4.22 -0.67
N PRO A 34 10.80 3.44 0.43
CA PRO A 34 9.61 3.14 1.23
C PRO A 34 9.25 4.31 2.15
N ALA A 35 7.96 4.60 2.26
CA ALA A 35 7.40 5.51 3.26
C ALA A 35 6.44 4.68 4.13
N LEU A 36 6.82 4.45 5.39
CA LEU A 36 6.14 3.48 6.24
C LEU A 36 5.19 4.17 7.21
N PHE A 37 3.95 3.68 7.29
CA PHE A 37 2.92 4.20 8.17
C PHE A 37 2.30 3.04 8.97
N GLU A 38 2.10 3.26 10.27
CA GLU A 38 1.52 2.24 11.14
C GLU A 38 -0.01 2.25 11.15
N SER A 39 -0.64 3.28 10.58
CA SER A 39 -2.09 3.43 10.56
C SER A 39 -2.56 4.26 9.38
N ALA A 40 -3.84 4.15 9.07
CA ALA A 40 -4.47 4.99 8.05
C ALA A 40 -4.45 6.46 8.47
N GLU A 41 -4.65 6.73 9.76
CA GLU A 41 -4.62 8.08 10.30
C GLU A 41 -3.25 8.72 10.13
N ALA A 42 -2.17 7.96 10.39
CA ALA A 42 -0.82 8.46 10.19
C ALA A 42 -0.55 8.82 8.72
N TYR A 43 -1.05 8.00 7.80
CA TYR A 43 -0.95 8.29 6.37
C TYR A 43 -1.66 9.60 6.01
N LEU A 44 -2.90 9.77 6.47
CA LEU A 44 -3.67 10.98 6.18
C LEU A 44 -3.01 12.22 6.76
N GLU A 45 -2.48 12.13 7.98
CA GLU A 45 -1.80 13.25 8.64
C GLU A 45 -0.55 13.67 7.86
N ALA A 46 0.24 12.71 7.41
CA ALA A 46 1.44 12.97 6.63
C ALA A 46 1.12 13.49 5.22
N ALA A 47 -0.02 13.12 4.68
CA ALA A 47 -0.48 13.50 3.34
C ALA A 47 0.61 13.32 2.27
N PRO A 48 1.24 12.13 2.17
CA PRO A 48 2.28 11.93 1.17
C PRO A 48 1.69 11.90 -0.24
N ALA A 49 2.56 12.07 -1.24
CA ALA A 49 2.18 11.93 -2.63
C ALA A 49 2.99 10.78 -3.26
N PRO A 50 2.74 9.53 -2.87
CA PRO A 50 3.53 8.40 -3.35
C PRO A 50 3.15 8.01 -4.77
N ALA A 51 4.07 7.28 -5.43
CA ALA A 51 3.80 6.69 -6.73
C ALA A 51 2.83 5.51 -6.63
N CYS A 52 2.78 4.86 -5.44
CA CYS A 52 1.94 3.69 -5.19
C CYS A 52 1.79 3.49 -3.69
N VAL A 53 0.70 2.88 -3.26
CA VAL A 53 0.44 2.54 -1.84
C VAL A 53 0.18 1.04 -1.72
N VAL A 54 0.87 0.39 -0.76
CA VAL A 54 0.54 -0.96 -0.32
C VAL A 54 -0.24 -0.83 0.98
N LEU A 55 -1.49 -1.24 0.98
CA LEU A 55 -2.45 -0.92 2.03
C LEU A 55 -3.08 -2.18 2.59
N ASP A 56 -2.86 -2.43 3.89
CA ASP A 56 -3.54 -3.50 4.60
C ASP A 56 -4.98 -3.10 4.92
N VAL A 57 -5.91 -4.03 4.77
CA VAL A 57 -7.32 -3.78 5.08
C VAL A 57 -7.55 -3.69 6.59
N ARG A 58 -6.96 -4.59 7.35
CA ARG A 58 -7.18 -4.67 8.80
C ARG A 58 -6.20 -3.80 9.56
N LEU A 59 -6.65 -2.61 9.89
CA LEU A 59 -5.90 -1.63 10.65
C LEU A 59 -6.71 -1.23 11.89
N PRO A 60 -6.06 -0.94 13.03
CA PRO A 60 -6.77 -0.37 14.16
C PRO A 60 -7.27 1.02 13.81
N GLY A 61 -8.45 1.38 14.30
CA GLY A 61 -9.08 2.66 13.95
C GLY A 61 -9.67 2.62 12.56
N MET A 62 -9.25 3.54 11.70
CA MET A 62 -9.72 3.57 10.32
C MET A 62 -9.18 2.35 9.54
N SER A 63 -10.06 1.62 8.88
CA SER A 63 -9.67 0.47 8.06
C SER A 63 -9.01 0.90 6.75
N GLY A 64 -8.34 -0.05 6.09
CA GLY A 64 -7.76 0.21 4.77
C GLY A 64 -8.81 0.55 3.73
N ILE A 65 -9.98 -0.09 3.79
CA ILE A 65 -11.08 0.22 2.86
C ILE A 65 -11.59 1.65 3.07
N GLU A 66 -11.72 2.07 4.32
CA GLU A 66 -12.13 3.45 4.64
C GLU A 66 -11.10 4.47 4.15
N LEU A 67 -9.81 4.18 4.32
CA LEU A 67 -8.75 5.05 3.81
C LEU A 67 -8.84 5.16 2.27
N GLN A 68 -9.01 4.03 1.60
CA GLN A 68 -9.17 3.98 0.14
C GLN A 68 -10.35 4.85 -0.30
N GLN A 69 -11.48 4.75 0.39
CA GLN A 69 -12.66 5.56 0.12
C GLN A 69 -12.37 7.06 0.28
N ARG A 70 -11.70 7.44 1.35
CA ARG A 70 -11.35 8.84 1.60
C ARG A 70 -10.44 9.42 0.54
N LEU A 71 -9.45 8.65 0.10
CA LEU A 71 -8.54 9.10 -0.94
C LEU A 71 -9.25 9.24 -2.28
N ARG A 72 -10.12 8.30 -2.62
CA ARG A 72 -10.93 8.35 -3.83
C ARG A 72 -11.84 9.59 -3.82
N ASP A 73 -12.56 9.81 -2.73
CA ASP A 73 -13.54 10.90 -2.61
C ASP A 73 -12.84 12.27 -2.60
N GLY A 74 -11.60 12.32 -2.10
CA GLY A 74 -10.79 13.53 -2.12
C GLY A 74 -10.15 13.84 -3.47
N GLY A 75 -10.29 12.96 -4.46
CA GLY A 75 -9.75 13.17 -5.79
C GLY A 75 -8.23 13.04 -5.89
N ARG A 76 -7.59 12.45 -4.88
CA ARG A 76 -6.12 12.32 -4.82
C ARG A 76 -5.69 10.90 -4.53
N MET A 77 -6.38 9.93 -5.12
CA MET A 77 -6.05 8.52 -4.91
C MET A 77 -4.88 8.10 -5.80
N PRO A 78 -3.71 7.78 -5.21
CA PRO A 78 -2.64 7.14 -5.98
C PRO A 78 -3.03 5.69 -6.30
N PRO A 79 -2.28 4.99 -7.17
CA PRO A 79 -2.50 3.55 -7.34
C PRO A 79 -2.37 2.84 -5.99
N ILE A 80 -3.38 2.06 -5.62
CA ILE A 80 -3.42 1.35 -4.33
C ILE A 80 -3.44 -0.15 -4.57
N ILE A 81 -2.51 -0.85 -3.93
CA ILE A 81 -2.49 -2.31 -3.84
C ILE A 81 -3.02 -2.69 -2.47
N VAL A 82 -4.14 -3.38 -2.44
CA VAL A 82 -4.77 -3.81 -1.19
C VAL A 82 -4.26 -5.19 -0.81
N THR A 83 -3.88 -5.36 0.45
CA THR A 83 -3.47 -6.66 1.00
C THR A 83 -4.36 -7.04 2.17
N THR A 84 -4.66 -8.31 2.32
CA THR A 84 -5.47 -8.79 3.44
C THR A 84 -5.24 -10.27 3.70
N ALA A 85 -5.36 -10.67 4.99
CA ALA A 85 -5.41 -12.07 5.38
C ALA A 85 -6.82 -12.64 5.29
N SER A 86 -7.84 -11.79 5.15
CA SER A 86 -9.24 -12.22 5.09
C SER A 86 -9.64 -12.66 3.69
N HIS A 87 -10.31 -13.82 3.61
CA HIS A 87 -10.83 -14.35 2.35
C HIS A 87 -12.32 -14.02 2.16
N GLU A 88 -12.84 -13.04 2.89
CA GLU A 88 -14.22 -12.59 2.70
C GLU A 88 -14.36 -11.93 1.33
N ALA A 89 -15.29 -12.45 0.51
CA ALA A 89 -15.51 -11.94 -0.85
C ALA A 89 -15.89 -10.45 -0.86
N SER A 90 -16.63 -10.00 0.16
CA SER A 90 -17.07 -8.61 0.26
C SER A 90 -15.90 -7.61 0.38
N ILE A 91 -14.78 -8.01 0.99
CA ILE A 91 -13.60 -7.16 1.11
C ILE A 91 -13.00 -6.90 -0.27
N ARG A 92 -12.82 -7.94 -1.07
CA ARG A 92 -12.29 -7.81 -2.43
C ARG A 92 -13.22 -6.97 -3.30
N GLU A 93 -14.52 -7.23 -3.22
CA GLU A 93 -15.51 -6.47 -3.98
C GLU A 93 -15.44 -4.98 -3.65
N ARG A 94 -15.37 -4.63 -2.36
CA ARG A 94 -15.29 -3.23 -1.94
C ARG A 94 -13.99 -2.57 -2.39
N ALA A 95 -12.86 -3.28 -2.28
CA ALA A 95 -11.58 -2.78 -2.74
C ALA A 95 -11.60 -2.50 -4.26
N GLU A 96 -12.18 -3.41 -5.04
CA GLU A 96 -12.30 -3.27 -6.48
C GLU A 96 -13.27 -2.14 -6.87
N GLN A 97 -14.39 -2.02 -6.17
CA GLN A 97 -15.36 -0.93 -6.39
C GLN A 97 -14.74 0.42 -6.09
N ASN A 98 -13.83 0.48 -5.11
CA ASN A 98 -13.10 1.70 -4.78
C ASN A 98 -11.91 1.96 -5.71
N GLY A 99 -11.69 1.10 -6.70
CA GLY A 99 -10.69 1.32 -7.73
C GLY A 99 -9.27 0.91 -7.36
N CYS A 100 -9.09 -0.16 -6.57
CA CYS A 100 -7.73 -0.64 -6.28
C CYS A 100 -7.02 -1.08 -7.57
N ALA A 101 -5.71 -0.85 -7.63
CA ALA A 101 -4.89 -1.21 -8.77
C ALA A 101 -4.36 -2.65 -8.68
N GLY A 102 -4.40 -3.24 -7.48
CA GLY A 102 -4.00 -4.63 -7.25
C GLY A 102 -4.60 -5.14 -5.95
N PHE A 103 -4.68 -6.46 -5.83
CA PHE A 103 -5.22 -7.10 -4.63
C PHE A 103 -4.46 -8.39 -4.37
N PHE A 104 -3.96 -8.57 -3.15
CA PHE A 104 -3.23 -9.77 -2.75
C PHE A 104 -3.74 -10.29 -1.42
N TRP A 105 -3.90 -11.62 -1.33
CA TRP A 105 -4.10 -12.27 -0.03
C TRP A 105 -2.75 -12.53 0.62
N LYS A 106 -2.69 -12.37 1.93
CA LYS A 106 -1.49 -12.73 2.71
C LYS A 106 -1.40 -14.25 2.90
N PRO A 107 -0.21 -14.83 2.87
CA PRO A 107 1.10 -14.22 2.69
C PRO A 107 1.31 -13.78 1.24
N VAL A 108 1.82 -12.56 1.07
CA VAL A 108 1.99 -11.98 -0.27
C VAL A 108 3.27 -12.52 -0.92
N ASP A 109 3.15 -12.95 -2.18
CA ASP A 109 4.31 -13.32 -2.98
C ASP A 109 5.13 -12.06 -3.29
N ALA A 110 6.36 -12.01 -2.78
CA ALA A 110 7.23 -10.85 -2.92
C ALA A 110 7.49 -10.49 -4.39
N GLY A 111 7.76 -11.50 -5.23
CA GLY A 111 8.01 -11.27 -6.65
C GLY A 111 6.81 -10.68 -7.38
N ALA A 112 5.62 -11.21 -7.10
CA ALA A 112 4.38 -10.72 -7.71
C ALA A 112 4.08 -9.29 -7.25
N LEU A 113 4.31 -9.00 -5.97
CA LEU A 113 4.10 -7.66 -5.43
C LEU A 113 5.02 -6.63 -6.09
N ILE A 114 6.31 -6.94 -6.16
CA ILE A 114 7.29 -6.03 -6.78
C ILE A 114 6.98 -5.83 -8.27
N ALA A 115 6.59 -6.88 -8.98
CA ALA A 115 6.22 -6.77 -10.39
C ALA A 115 5.01 -5.82 -10.57
N THR A 116 4.01 -5.93 -9.71
CA THR A 116 2.84 -5.05 -9.75
C THR A 116 3.22 -3.60 -9.44
N ILE A 117 4.03 -3.40 -8.39
CA ILE A 117 4.49 -2.06 -8.01
C ILE A 117 5.30 -1.44 -9.15
N THR A 118 6.20 -2.19 -9.75
CA THR A 118 7.02 -1.71 -10.87
C THR A 118 6.15 -1.25 -12.03
N SER A 119 5.12 -2.01 -12.35
CA SER A 119 4.16 -1.64 -13.41
C SER A 119 3.41 -0.34 -13.09
N LEU A 120 3.03 -0.13 -11.83
CA LEU A 120 2.25 1.04 -11.42
C LEU A 120 3.09 2.29 -11.19
N ALA A 121 4.32 2.12 -10.70
CA ALA A 121 5.19 3.24 -10.33
C ALA A 121 6.09 3.69 -11.48
N SER A 122 6.14 2.96 -12.58
CA SER A 122 6.92 3.36 -13.75
C SER A 122 6.27 4.53 -14.46
N PRO A 123 7.06 5.47 -14.97
CA PRO A 123 6.53 6.59 -15.77
C PRO A 123 5.91 6.12 -17.08
#